data_5a19100fc6b29abdc8168c5900de26f3
#
_entry.id   5a19100fc6b29abdc8168c5900de26f3
#
_cell.length_a   1.000
_cell.length_b   1.000
_cell.length_c   1.000
_cell.angle_alpha   90.00
_cell.angle_beta   90.00
_cell.angle_gamma   90.00
#
_symmetry.space_group_name_H-M   'P 1'
#
loop_
_entity.id
_entity.type
_entity.pdbx_description
1 polymer ?
#
loop_
_entity_poly.entity_id
_entity_poly.type
_entity_poly.pdbx_seq_one_letter_code
_entity_poly.pdbx_strand_id
1 'polypeptide(L)'
;NSLWELGVPRRDLHALGTQLGSDVPFALHGGTALGTGRGEELATVLARNTFHWVLAFSAGGLSTRKVFGEIDRLRAAKDRNLPPRLETPEPVLSALASGDPAQLAPLLGNDLQAAALSLDASLRRTLRAGVEAGALAGVVSGSGPTCAFLCTSAGAAVDVGTELAGAGVCRTVRVASGPVQGARVVPSPSASV
;
A
#
# COMPACT_ATOMS: atom_id res chain seq x y z
N ASN A 1 -7.71 -12.18 22.15
CA ASN A 1 -9.14 -12.14 22.40
C ASN A 1 -9.73 -13.57 22.31
N SER A 2 -9.76 -14.16 21.12
CA SER A 2 -10.33 -15.50 20.91
C SER A 2 -9.59 -16.60 21.67
N LEU A 3 -8.25 -16.58 21.71
CA LEU A 3 -7.46 -17.58 22.42
C LEU A 3 -7.76 -17.66 23.93
N TRP A 4 -8.08 -16.51 24.54
CA TRP A 4 -8.36 -16.41 25.98
C TRP A 4 -9.84 -16.16 26.27
N GLU A 5 -10.71 -16.25 25.29
CA GLU A 5 -12.16 -16.07 25.39
C GLU A 5 -12.58 -14.77 26.09
N LEU A 6 -11.84 -13.70 25.87
CA LEU A 6 -12.02 -12.44 26.62
C LEU A 6 -13.30 -11.69 26.25
N GLY A 7 -13.93 -11.98 25.12
CA GLY A 7 -15.15 -11.31 24.67
C GLY A 7 -15.04 -9.81 24.43
N VAL A 8 -13.80 -9.29 24.28
CA VAL A 8 -13.58 -7.84 24.07
C VAL A 8 -14.23 -7.40 22.76
N PRO A 9 -15.11 -6.40 22.76
CA PRO A 9 -15.75 -5.88 21.56
C PRO A 9 -14.73 -5.39 20.52
N ARG A 10 -15.07 -5.54 19.24
CA ARG A 10 -14.16 -5.14 18.14
C ARG A 10 -13.75 -3.66 18.21
N ARG A 11 -14.67 -2.78 18.62
CA ARG A 11 -14.37 -1.35 18.81
C ARG A 11 -13.26 -1.10 19.83
N ASP A 12 -13.25 -1.89 20.91
CA ASP A 12 -12.27 -1.73 21.99
C ASP A 12 -10.92 -2.32 21.57
N LEU A 13 -10.92 -3.43 20.79
CA LEU A 13 -9.71 -3.93 20.12
C LEU A 13 -9.13 -2.89 19.14
N HIS A 14 -9.99 -2.16 18.44
CA HIS A 14 -9.58 -1.08 17.54
C HIS A 14 -8.90 0.06 18.30
N ALA A 15 -9.51 0.49 19.43
CA ALA A 15 -8.95 1.52 20.30
C ALA A 15 -7.59 1.10 20.90
N LEU A 16 -7.44 -0.15 21.29
CA LEU A 16 -6.16 -0.71 21.74
C LEU A 16 -5.15 -0.76 20.59
N GLY A 17 -5.58 -1.15 19.41
CA GLY A 17 -4.75 -1.17 18.19
C GLY A 17 -4.16 0.19 17.87
N THR A 18 -4.97 1.25 18.00
CA THR A 18 -4.53 2.64 17.77
C THR A 18 -3.37 3.05 18.69
N GLN A 19 -3.33 2.54 19.91
CA GLN A 19 -2.25 2.81 20.87
C GLN A 19 -0.94 2.10 20.48
N LEU A 20 -1.03 0.99 19.73
CA LEU A 20 0.13 0.22 19.27
C LEU A 20 0.74 0.81 17.99
N GLY A 21 -0.08 1.40 17.12
CA GLY A 21 0.37 2.03 15.88
C GLY A 21 -0.77 2.30 14.93
N SER A 22 -0.59 3.29 14.05
CA SER A 22 -1.62 3.76 13.11
C SER A 22 -2.11 2.67 12.12
N ASP A 23 -1.24 1.71 11.77
CA ASP A 23 -1.58 0.66 10.80
C ASP A 23 -2.29 -0.53 11.44
N VAL A 24 -2.23 -0.67 12.78
CA VAL A 24 -2.83 -1.81 13.51
C VAL A 24 -4.36 -1.83 13.39
N PRO A 25 -5.08 -0.70 13.52
CA PRO A 25 -6.51 -0.65 13.26
C PRO A 25 -6.90 -1.17 11.88
N PHE A 26 -6.13 -0.83 10.83
CA PHE A 26 -6.40 -1.30 9.47
C PHE A 26 -6.22 -2.82 9.35
N ALA A 27 -5.23 -3.42 10.01
CA ALA A 27 -5.06 -4.86 10.03
C ALA A 27 -6.26 -5.60 10.65
N LEU A 28 -6.94 -4.99 11.62
CA LEU A 28 -8.21 -5.49 12.16
C LEU A 28 -9.37 -5.22 11.20
N HIS A 29 -9.41 -4.06 10.55
CA HIS A 29 -10.49 -3.63 9.65
C HIS A 29 -10.52 -4.48 8.39
N GLY A 30 -9.42 -4.52 7.67
CA GLY A 30 -9.29 -5.16 6.36
C GLY A 30 -10.05 -4.43 5.25
N GLY A 31 -10.17 -5.08 4.10
CA GLY A 31 -10.87 -4.53 2.96
C GLY A 31 -10.15 -3.34 2.33
N THR A 32 -10.93 -2.36 1.88
CA THR A 32 -10.46 -1.05 1.44
C THR A 32 -11.07 0.00 2.36
N ALA A 33 -10.27 0.90 2.88
CA ALA A 33 -10.73 1.93 3.81
C ALA A 33 -10.09 3.28 3.50
N LEU A 34 -10.84 4.35 3.75
CA LEU A 34 -10.32 5.70 3.84
C LEU A 34 -9.90 5.96 5.28
N GLY A 35 -8.63 6.23 5.50
CA GLY A 35 -8.09 6.62 6.79
C GLY A 35 -8.04 8.14 6.93
N THR A 36 -8.51 8.66 8.06
CA THR A 36 -8.37 10.05 8.47
C THR A 36 -7.59 10.16 9.77
N GLY A 37 -7.35 11.40 10.24
CA GLY A 37 -6.47 11.62 11.38
C GLY A 37 -5.02 11.27 11.02
N ARG A 38 -4.40 10.35 11.78
CA ARG A 38 -3.07 9.77 11.48
C ARG A 38 -3.20 8.43 10.74
N GLY A 39 -4.41 8.05 10.27
CA GLY A 39 -4.75 6.77 9.65
C GLY A 39 -5.52 5.80 10.55
N GLU A 40 -5.81 6.21 11.80
CA GLU A 40 -6.54 5.38 12.76
C GLU A 40 -8.06 5.44 12.61
N GLU A 41 -8.60 6.53 12.09
CA GLU A 41 -10.04 6.65 11.82
C GLU A 41 -10.34 6.08 10.45
N LEU A 42 -10.98 4.91 10.41
CA LEU A 42 -11.18 4.14 9.19
C LEU A 42 -12.66 4.12 8.78
N ALA A 43 -12.93 4.57 7.57
CA ALA A 43 -14.22 4.41 6.91
C ALA A 43 -14.10 3.37 5.78
N THR A 44 -14.99 2.37 5.77
CA THR A 44 -15.01 1.35 4.71
C THR A 44 -15.31 2.00 3.36
N VAL A 45 -14.52 1.64 2.35
CA VAL A 45 -14.68 2.09 0.97
C VAL A 45 -15.15 0.94 0.11
N LEU A 46 -16.13 1.22 -0.76
CA LEU A 46 -16.57 0.26 -1.74
C LEU A 46 -15.47 0.08 -2.81
N ALA A 47 -14.86 -1.10 -2.83
CA ALA A 47 -14.01 -1.54 -3.92
C ALA A 47 -14.67 -2.73 -4.60
N ARG A 48 -15.03 -2.56 -5.87
CA ARG A 48 -15.51 -3.66 -6.70
C ARG A 48 -14.30 -4.38 -7.31
N ASN A 49 -14.46 -5.67 -7.55
CA ASN A 49 -13.42 -6.52 -8.10
C ASN A 49 -12.18 -6.68 -7.22
N THR A 50 -11.31 -7.55 -7.65
CA THR A 50 -9.99 -7.76 -7.05
C THR A 50 -8.95 -7.01 -7.88
N PHE A 51 -8.16 -6.19 -7.22
CA PHE A 51 -6.99 -5.54 -7.82
C PHE A 51 -5.76 -6.41 -7.62
N HIS A 52 -4.91 -6.47 -8.63
CA HIS A 52 -3.69 -7.29 -8.63
C HIS A 52 -2.46 -6.41 -8.57
N TRP A 53 -1.56 -6.77 -7.69
CA TRP A 53 -0.41 -5.96 -7.34
C TRP A 53 0.87 -6.75 -7.37
N VAL A 54 1.97 -6.06 -7.68
CA VAL A 54 3.32 -6.56 -7.46
C VAL A 54 3.99 -5.67 -6.43
N LEU A 55 4.55 -6.27 -5.39
CA LEU A 55 5.30 -5.58 -4.35
C LEU A 55 6.79 -5.88 -4.55
N ALA A 56 7.57 -4.85 -4.86
CA ALA A 56 9.01 -4.93 -5.02
C ALA A 56 9.70 -4.41 -3.75
N PHE A 57 10.37 -5.29 -3.03
CA PHE A 57 11.06 -4.97 -1.78
C PHE A 57 12.52 -4.61 -2.07
N SER A 58 12.95 -3.43 -1.66
CA SER A 58 14.35 -3.00 -1.76
C SER A 58 15.26 -3.82 -0.83
N ALA A 59 16.56 -3.85 -1.14
CA ALA A 59 17.57 -4.43 -0.26
C ALA A 59 17.86 -3.54 0.96
N GLY A 60 17.69 -2.22 0.83
CA GLY A 60 17.88 -1.24 1.91
C GLY A 60 16.61 -1.01 2.73
N GLY A 61 16.73 -0.16 3.75
CA GLY A 61 15.63 0.36 4.56
C GLY A 61 15.60 1.87 4.54
N LEU A 62 14.41 2.46 4.54
CA LEU A 62 14.21 3.89 4.77
C LEU A 62 13.61 4.11 6.15
N SER A 63 14.20 5.02 6.91
CA SER A 63 13.62 5.44 8.18
C SER A 63 12.42 6.35 7.92
N THR A 64 11.23 5.97 8.38
CA THR A 64 10.01 6.78 8.28
C THR A 64 10.25 8.20 8.80
N ARG A 65 10.94 8.36 9.93
CA ARG A 65 11.28 9.69 10.49
C ARG A 65 12.13 10.52 9.51
N LYS A 66 13.11 9.89 8.84
CA LYS A 66 13.94 10.60 7.85
C LYS A 66 13.13 11.02 6.64
N VAL A 67 12.20 10.19 6.17
CA VAL A 67 11.34 10.51 5.04
C VAL A 67 10.40 11.67 5.36
N PHE A 68 9.81 11.70 6.56
CA PHE A 68 9.02 12.85 7.01
C PHE A 68 9.85 14.14 7.14
N GLY A 69 11.05 14.07 7.70
CA GLY A 69 11.96 15.21 7.75
C GLY A 69 12.36 15.72 6.37
N GLU A 70 12.57 14.81 5.40
CA GLU A 70 12.91 15.17 4.03
C GLU A 70 11.74 15.84 3.30
N ILE A 71 10.50 15.36 3.44
CA ILE A 71 9.35 16.03 2.81
C ILE A 71 9.13 17.44 3.40
N ASP A 72 9.34 17.62 4.70
CA ASP A 72 9.27 18.93 5.33
C ASP A 72 10.36 19.87 4.78
N ARG A 73 11.60 19.38 4.61
CA ARG A 73 12.70 20.12 4.00
C ARG A 73 12.38 20.53 2.55
N LEU A 74 11.87 19.59 1.74
CA LEU A 74 11.49 19.85 0.35
C LEU A 74 10.36 20.89 0.26
N ARG A 75 9.36 20.80 1.13
CA ARG A 75 8.26 21.77 1.23
C ARG A 75 8.75 23.15 1.64
N ALA A 76 9.65 23.23 2.60
CA ALA A 76 10.24 24.50 3.05
C ALA A 76 11.09 25.17 1.95
N ALA A 77 11.79 24.38 1.14
CA ALA A 77 12.55 24.86 0.00
C ALA A 77 11.66 25.30 -1.20
N LYS A 78 10.33 25.13 -1.10
CA LYS A 78 9.37 25.38 -2.19
C LYS A 78 9.78 24.69 -3.49
N ASP A 79 10.22 23.43 -3.38
CA ASP A 79 10.61 22.64 -4.53
C ASP A 79 9.41 22.51 -5.49
N ARG A 80 9.58 23.07 -6.71
CA ARG A 80 8.54 23.09 -7.73
C ARG A 80 8.24 21.70 -8.30
N ASN A 81 9.10 20.73 -8.04
CA ASN A 81 8.90 19.34 -8.47
C ASN A 81 8.04 18.52 -7.49
N LEU A 82 7.66 19.09 -6.35
CA LEU A 82 6.73 18.42 -5.46
C LEU A 82 5.34 18.39 -6.09
N PRO A 83 4.70 17.21 -6.19
CA PRO A 83 3.32 17.15 -6.61
C PRO A 83 2.43 17.92 -5.61
N PRO A 84 1.33 18.53 -6.07
CA PRO A 84 0.34 19.09 -5.17
C PRO A 84 -0.16 18.01 -4.21
N ARG A 85 -0.55 18.40 -3.00
CA ARG A 85 -1.22 17.46 -2.08
C ARG A 85 -2.48 16.92 -2.74
N LEU A 86 -2.75 15.64 -2.52
CA LEU A 86 -4.04 15.05 -2.88
C LEU A 86 -5.12 15.72 -2.00
N GLU A 87 -5.93 16.58 -2.61
CA GLU A 87 -6.90 17.40 -1.88
C GLU A 87 -8.21 16.66 -1.61
N THR A 88 -8.62 15.79 -2.52
CA THR A 88 -9.87 15.05 -2.39
C THR A 88 -9.73 13.57 -2.77
N PRO A 89 -10.35 12.66 -2.01
CA PRO A 89 -10.31 11.23 -2.32
C PRO A 89 -11.34 10.80 -3.38
N GLU A 90 -12.29 11.67 -3.78
CA GLU A 90 -13.44 11.30 -4.60
C GLU A 90 -13.08 10.61 -5.92
N PRO A 91 -12.07 11.06 -6.70
CA PRO A 91 -11.69 10.37 -7.93
C PRO A 91 -11.22 8.94 -7.67
N VAL A 92 -10.40 8.73 -6.61
CA VAL A 92 -9.92 7.40 -6.21
C VAL A 92 -11.07 6.52 -5.74
N LEU A 93 -11.99 7.07 -4.94
CA LEU A 93 -13.18 6.34 -4.46
C LEU A 93 -14.07 5.90 -5.63
N SER A 94 -14.25 6.77 -6.63
CA SER A 94 -15.01 6.45 -7.85
C SER A 94 -14.34 5.35 -8.66
N ALA A 95 -13.01 5.41 -8.85
CA ALA A 95 -12.25 4.38 -9.56
C ALA A 95 -12.29 3.04 -8.83
N LEU A 96 -12.19 3.02 -7.51
CA LEU A 96 -12.35 1.80 -6.69
C LEU A 96 -13.76 1.21 -6.84
N ALA A 97 -14.79 2.06 -6.82
CA ALA A 97 -16.17 1.63 -7.00
C ALA A 97 -16.46 1.12 -8.43
N SER A 98 -15.75 1.60 -9.45
CA SER A 98 -15.85 1.05 -10.81
C SER A 98 -15.26 -0.36 -10.90
N GLY A 99 -14.20 -0.64 -10.12
CA GLY A 99 -13.46 -1.89 -10.15
C GLY A 99 -12.53 -2.04 -11.35
N ASP A 100 -12.28 -0.95 -12.09
CA ASP A 100 -11.40 -0.91 -13.24
C ASP A 100 -9.99 -0.44 -12.85
N PRO A 101 -8.96 -1.31 -12.93
CA PRO A 101 -7.61 -0.91 -12.59
C PRO A 101 -7.03 0.17 -13.52
N ALA A 102 -7.51 0.28 -14.76
CA ALA A 102 -7.05 1.31 -15.67
C ALA A 102 -7.53 2.72 -15.25
N GLN A 103 -8.71 2.81 -14.63
CA GLN A 103 -9.20 4.06 -14.05
C GLN A 103 -8.48 4.42 -12.75
N LEU A 104 -8.06 3.41 -11.96
CA LEU A 104 -7.34 3.62 -10.70
C LEU A 104 -5.89 4.03 -10.93
N ALA A 105 -5.24 3.47 -11.94
CA ALA A 105 -3.80 3.64 -12.18
C ALA A 105 -3.32 5.11 -12.19
N PRO A 106 -3.94 6.04 -12.94
CA PRO A 106 -3.50 7.44 -13.00
C PRO A 106 -3.75 8.20 -11.69
N LEU A 107 -4.55 7.66 -10.77
CA LEU A 107 -4.90 8.26 -9.49
C LEU A 107 -4.05 7.76 -8.32
N LEU A 108 -3.17 6.78 -8.58
CA LEU A 108 -2.23 6.31 -7.55
C LEU A 108 -1.21 7.40 -7.25
N GLY A 109 -1.12 7.77 -5.99
CA GLY A 109 -0.19 8.77 -5.53
C GLY A 109 0.27 8.53 -4.10
N ASN A 110 1.38 9.14 -3.74
CA ASN A 110 1.92 9.14 -2.39
C ASN A 110 2.71 10.42 -2.13
N ASP A 111 2.24 11.24 -1.22
CA ASP A 111 2.87 12.51 -0.84
C ASP A 111 4.33 12.34 -0.39
N LEU A 112 4.67 11.20 0.19
CA LEU A 112 6.03 10.90 0.63
C LEU A 112 6.95 10.42 -0.48
N GLN A 113 6.44 10.13 -1.68
CA GLN A 113 7.23 9.54 -2.77
C GLN A 113 8.42 10.42 -3.17
N ALA A 114 8.23 11.73 -3.29
CA ALA A 114 9.31 12.65 -3.64
C ALA A 114 10.45 12.61 -2.61
N ALA A 115 10.12 12.55 -1.31
CA ALA A 115 11.09 12.43 -0.24
C ALA A 115 11.81 11.08 -0.25
N ALA A 116 11.06 9.97 -0.45
CA ALA A 116 11.66 8.65 -0.57
C ALA A 116 12.65 8.57 -1.75
N LEU A 117 12.28 9.11 -2.90
CA LEU A 117 13.13 9.16 -4.10
C LEU A 117 14.34 10.09 -3.95
N SER A 118 14.25 11.13 -3.10
CA SER A 118 15.38 12.00 -2.74
C SER A 118 16.40 11.25 -1.89
N LEU A 119 15.92 10.46 -0.93
CA LEU A 119 16.76 9.71 0.00
C LEU A 119 17.33 8.41 -0.61
N ASP A 120 16.58 7.79 -1.52
CA ASP A 120 16.98 6.57 -2.22
C ASP A 120 16.65 6.66 -3.72
N ALA A 121 17.62 7.10 -4.50
CA ALA A 121 17.48 7.24 -5.95
C ALA A 121 17.29 5.90 -6.68
N SER A 122 17.60 4.76 -6.06
CA SER A 122 17.41 3.44 -6.66
C SER A 122 15.93 3.13 -6.90
N LEU A 123 15.04 3.69 -6.08
CA LEU A 123 13.59 3.54 -6.21
C LEU A 123 13.05 4.03 -7.55
N ARG A 124 13.70 5.06 -8.17
CA ARG A 124 13.33 5.53 -9.51
C ARG A 124 13.54 4.44 -10.56
N ARG A 125 14.63 3.67 -10.44
CA ARG A 125 14.91 2.55 -11.35
C ARG A 125 13.88 1.44 -11.16
N THR A 126 13.55 1.11 -9.91
CA THR A 126 12.52 0.11 -9.59
C THR A 126 11.16 0.51 -10.14
N LEU A 127 10.72 1.77 -9.92
CA LEU A 127 9.45 2.27 -10.43
C LEU A 127 9.39 2.24 -11.96
N ARG A 128 10.47 2.65 -12.64
CA ARG A 128 10.55 2.62 -14.11
C ARG A 128 10.48 1.18 -14.62
N ALA A 129 11.30 0.28 -14.07
CA ALA A 129 11.34 -1.11 -14.50
C ALA A 129 9.97 -1.81 -14.38
N GLY A 130 9.20 -1.54 -13.32
CA GLY A 130 7.87 -2.14 -13.18
C GLY A 130 6.86 -1.64 -14.22
N VAL A 131 6.92 -0.37 -14.59
CA VAL A 131 6.06 0.17 -15.66
C VAL A 131 6.53 -0.36 -17.03
N GLU A 132 7.83 -0.42 -17.29
CA GLU A 132 8.40 -1.01 -18.51
C GLU A 132 8.06 -2.51 -18.64
N ALA A 133 7.94 -3.22 -17.52
CA ALA A 133 7.49 -4.61 -17.46
C ALA A 133 5.97 -4.79 -17.70
N GLY A 134 5.20 -3.71 -17.86
CA GLY A 134 3.77 -3.75 -18.19
C GLY A 134 2.81 -3.48 -17.04
N ALA A 135 3.29 -2.99 -15.89
CA ALA A 135 2.40 -2.49 -14.85
C ALA A 135 1.68 -1.22 -15.32
N LEU A 136 0.40 -1.06 -14.94
CA LEU A 136 -0.39 0.13 -15.24
C LEU A 136 0.15 1.38 -14.56
N ALA A 137 0.61 1.25 -13.34
CA ALA A 137 1.23 2.31 -12.55
C ALA A 137 2.09 1.71 -11.44
N GLY A 138 3.05 2.51 -10.94
CA GLY A 138 3.87 2.18 -9.80
C GLY A 138 3.94 3.32 -8.80
N VAL A 139 3.93 3.01 -7.53
CA VAL A 139 3.99 3.97 -6.43
C VAL A 139 4.88 3.44 -5.30
N VAL A 140 5.59 4.33 -4.61
CA VAL A 140 6.25 3.96 -3.36
C VAL A 140 5.18 3.74 -2.30
N SER A 141 5.24 2.62 -1.59
CA SER A 141 4.29 2.28 -0.52
C SER A 141 4.68 2.97 0.78
N GLY A 142 3.82 3.87 1.28
CA GLY A 142 4.04 4.62 2.51
C GLY A 142 5.37 5.40 2.47
N SER A 143 6.18 5.30 3.52
CA SER A 143 7.52 5.91 3.54
C SER A 143 8.56 5.14 2.71
N GLY A 144 8.18 4.03 2.06
CA GLY A 144 9.10 3.17 1.33
C GLY A 144 9.92 2.23 2.25
N PRO A 145 10.93 1.57 1.70
CA PRO A 145 11.38 1.56 0.32
C PRO A 145 10.67 0.54 -0.59
N THR A 146 9.54 -0.01 -0.17
CA THR A 146 8.76 -0.91 -1.01
C THR A 146 8.07 -0.14 -2.12
N CYS A 147 8.14 -0.64 -3.37
CA CYS A 147 7.34 -0.14 -4.47
C CYS A 147 6.17 -1.09 -4.74
N ALA A 148 4.98 -0.55 -4.98
CA ALA A 148 3.78 -1.28 -5.33
C ALA A 148 3.38 -0.96 -6.76
N PHE A 149 3.03 -1.98 -7.54
CA PHE A 149 2.66 -1.85 -8.95
C PHE A 149 1.28 -2.43 -9.17
N LEU A 150 0.39 -1.63 -9.76
CA LEU A 150 -0.95 -2.07 -10.14
C LEU A 150 -0.90 -2.74 -11.50
N CYS A 151 -1.50 -3.92 -11.61
CA CYS A 151 -1.56 -4.72 -12.83
C CYS A 151 -3.00 -4.92 -13.30
N THR A 152 -3.17 -5.21 -14.60
CA THR A 152 -4.49 -5.43 -15.21
C THR A 152 -5.16 -6.71 -14.74
N SER A 153 -4.38 -7.74 -14.38
CA SER A 153 -4.86 -9.07 -14.01
C SER A 153 -3.85 -9.82 -13.15
N ALA A 154 -4.26 -10.96 -12.60
CA ALA A 154 -3.37 -11.86 -11.89
C ALA A 154 -2.21 -12.38 -12.76
N GLY A 155 -2.47 -12.71 -14.03
CA GLY A 155 -1.46 -13.12 -15.00
C GLY A 155 -0.44 -12.02 -15.24
N ALA A 156 -0.91 -10.80 -15.55
CA ALA A 156 -0.04 -9.64 -15.74
C ALA A 156 0.83 -9.35 -14.49
N ALA A 157 0.29 -9.55 -13.29
CA ALA A 157 1.07 -9.38 -12.06
C ALA A 157 2.20 -10.43 -11.92
N VAL A 158 1.98 -11.66 -12.39
CA VAL A 158 3.04 -12.68 -12.42
C VAL A 158 4.12 -12.30 -13.42
N ASP A 159 3.73 -11.85 -14.63
CA ASP A 159 4.66 -11.45 -15.69
C ASP A 159 5.53 -10.27 -15.23
N VAL A 160 4.90 -9.19 -14.72
CA VAL A 160 5.59 -8.01 -14.17
C VAL A 160 6.51 -8.41 -13.01
N GLY A 161 6.05 -9.30 -12.13
CA GLY A 161 6.84 -9.80 -11.01
C GLY A 161 8.09 -10.55 -11.47
N THR A 162 7.97 -11.36 -12.51
CA THR A 162 9.08 -12.13 -13.10
C THR A 162 10.12 -11.20 -13.73
N GLU A 163 9.68 -10.23 -14.52
CA GLU A 163 10.56 -9.22 -15.14
C GLU A 163 11.30 -8.38 -14.09
N LEU A 164 10.61 -7.91 -13.04
CA LEU A 164 11.23 -7.18 -11.95
C LEU A 164 12.28 -8.00 -11.18
N ALA A 165 12.00 -9.29 -10.97
CA ALA A 165 12.95 -10.19 -10.34
C ALA A 165 14.20 -10.39 -11.20
N GLY A 166 14.02 -10.54 -12.52
CA GLY A 166 15.11 -10.67 -13.50
C GLY A 166 15.93 -9.40 -13.67
N ALA A 167 15.31 -8.22 -13.56
CA ALA A 167 15.97 -6.93 -13.73
C ALA A 167 16.96 -6.57 -12.59
N GLY A 168 16.93 -7.27 -11.45
CA GLY A 168 17.83 -7.03 -10.33
C GLY A 168 17.67 -5.66 -9.65
N VAL A 169 16.52 -5.01 -9.82
CA VAL A 169 16.24 -3.67 -9.29
C VAL A 169 15.66 -3.68 -7.87
N CYS A 170 15.39 -4.85 -7.33
CA CYS A 170 14.88 -5.05 -5.98
C CYS A 170 15.42 -6.37 -5.39
N ARG A 171 15.32 -6.53 -4.06
CA ARG A 171 15.77 -7.74 -3.38
C ARG A 171 14.86 -8.95 -3.62
N THR A 172 13.55 -8.70 -3.60
CA THR A 172 12.53 -9.75 -3.79
C THR A 172 11.22 -9.12 -4.25
N VAL A 173 10.40 -9.96 -4.85
CA VAL A 173 9.08 -9.59 -5.36
C VAL A 173 8.02 -10.47 -4.72
N ARG A 174 6.82 -9.92 -4.53
CA ARG A 174 5.62 -10.66 -4.15
C ARG A 174 4.46 -10.20 -5.00
N VAL A 175 3.73 -11.16 -5.55
CA VAL A 175 2.42 -10.92 -6.15
C VAL A 175 1.38 -10.93 -5.05
N ALA A 176 0.47 -9.99 -5.07
CA ALA A 176 -0.59 -9.83 -4.09
C ALA A 176 -1.91 -9.46 -4.76
N SER A 177 -3.00 -9.67 -4.08
CA SER A 177 -4.32 -9.25 -4.53
C SER A 177 -5.12 -8.70 -3.36
N GLY A 178 -6.02 -7.77 -3.64
CA GLY A 178 -6.90 -7.16 -2.65
C GLY A 178 -8.17 -6.59 -3.30
N PRO A 179 -9.16 -6.24 -2.49
CA PRO A 179 -9.15 -6.23 -1.02
C PRO A 179 -9.20 -7.63 -0.40
N VAL A 180 -8.71 -7.75 0.83
CA VAL A 180 -8.76 -8.96 1.65
C VAL A 180 -9.37 -8.66 3.02
N GLN A 181 -9.95 -9.67 3.66
CA GLN A 181 -10.51 -9.53 5.01
C GLN A 181 -9.42 -9.17 6.02
N GLY A 182 -9.78 -8.37 7.02
CA GLY A 182 -8.92 -8.11 8.18
C GLY A 182 -8.71 -9.35 9.06
N ALA A 183 -8.03 -9.14 10.18
CA ALA A 183 -7.69 -10.21 11.10
C ALA A 183 -8.93 -11.01 11.52
N ARG A 184 -8.84 -12.35 11.39
CA ARG A 184 -9.90 -13.30 11.71
C ARG A 184 -9.32 -14.57 12.31
N VAL A 185 -10.14 -15.25 13.10
CA VAL A 185 -9.82 -16.59 13.57
C VAL A 185 -10.00 -17.57 12.41
N VAL A 186 -8.95 -18.31 12.11
CA VAL A 186 -9.02 -19.42 11.14
C VAL A 186 -9.30 -20.71 11.94
N PRO A 187 -10.35 -21.45 11.61
CA PRO A 187 -10.61 -22.75 12.22
C PRO A 187 -9.38 -23.66 12.00
N SER A 188 -8.96 -24.39 13.04
CA SER A 188 -7.97 -25.44 12.83
C SER A 188 -8.49 -26.42 11.77
N PRO A 189 -7.67 -26.88 10.82
CA PRO A 189 -8.08 -27.94 9.94
C PRO A 189 -8.53 -29.13 10.86
N SER A 190 -9.80 -29.51 10.74
CA SER A 190 -10.29 -30.69 11.42
C SER A 190 -9.38 -31.85 10.99
N ALA A 191 -8.68 -32.47 11.93
CA ALA A 191 -7.99 -33.72 11.67
C ALA A 191 -9.05 -34.69 11.13
N SER A 192 -9.08 -34.90 9.82
CA SER A 192 -9.86 -35.98 9.22
C SER A 192 -9.27 -37.27 9.75
N VAL A 193 -10.04 -37.96 10.60
CA VAL A 193 -9.78 -39.33 11.05
C VAL A 193 -10.07 -40.27 9.89
#